data_473543a1e484e11dc22839719ed64668
#
_entry.id   473543a1e484e11dc22839719ed64668
#
_cell.length_a   1.000
_cell.length_b   1.000
_cell.length_c   1.000
_cell.angle_alpha   90.00
_cell.angle_beta   90.00
_cell.angle_gamma   90.00
#
_symmetry.space_group_name_H-M   'P 1'
#
loop_
_entity.id
_entity.type
_entity.pdbx_description
1 polymer ?
#
loop_
_entity_poly.entity_id
_entity_poly.type
_entity_poly.pdbx_seq_one_letter_code
_entity_poly.pdbx_strand_id
1 'polypeptide(L)'
;MDRATFLKIMGAGAGSFLFSGLDSKMESLRYDLKKIKIYDNYVRGVNFRKKDLLTVGLKVNDPLELIREEENKYDRFAIKVLKNGHFLGYIAAYENITLALLMDQGVQLEASVSNVIPVIDEKKYLDKVFSVQVFTKLLVPFTHIETTNLKTKRADDVEDVYRKGGVMV
;
A
#
# COMPACT_ATOMS: atom_id res chain seq x y z
N MET A 1 -28.98 -42.30 1.57
CA MET A 1 -28.43 -42.06 2.93
C MET A 1 -29.05 -40.76 3.44
N ASP A 2 -29.83 -40.85 4.51
CA ASP A 2 -30.57 -39.76 5.07
C ASP A 2 -29.62 -38.83 5.85
N ARG A 3 -29.88 -37.51 5.80
CA ARG A 3 -29.08 -36.46 6.50
C ARG A 3 -28.96 -36.70 8.02
N ALA A 4 -30.00 -37.26 8.62
CA ALA A 4 -30.01 -37.62 10.06
C ALA A 4 -29.07 -38.76 10.38
N THR A 5 -28.93 -39.76 9.47
CA THR A 5 -28.01 -40.90 9.60
C THR A 5 -26.54 -40.42 9.41
N PHE A 6 -26.28 -39.48 8.51
CA PHE A 6 -24.97 -38.88 8.33
C PHE A 6 -24.50 -38.11 9.57
N LEU A 7 -25.39 -37.28 10.16
CA LEU A 7 -25.08 -36.53 11.38
C LEU A 7 -24.89 -37.42 12.61
N LYS A 8 -25.61 -38.57 12.72
CA LYS A 8 -25.40 -39.53 13.80
C LYS A 8 -24.08 -40.28 13.71
N ILE A 9 -23.58 -40.54 12.50
CA ILE A 9 -22.24 -41.13 12.27
C ILE A 9 -21.15 -40.15 12.63
N MET A 10 -21.35 -38.87 12.37
CA MET A 10 -20.39 -37.77 12.75
C MET A 10 -20.41 -37.50 14.26
N GLY A 11 -21.56 -37.71 14.95
CA GLY A 11 -21.71 -37.42 16.40
C GLY A 11 -21.28 -38.57 17.31
N ALA A 12 -21.08 -39.76 16.83
CA ALA A 12 -20.88 -40.99 17.66
C ALA A 12 -19.41 -41.44 17.70
N GLY A 13 -18.43 -40.54 17.79
CA GLY A 13 -17.02 -40.92 18.09
C GLY A 13 -16.29 -41.73 17.03
N ALA A 14 -16.88 -42.01 15.85
CA ALA A 14 -16.21 -42.68 14.75
C ALA A 14 -15.33 -41.76 13.88
N GLY A 15 -15.27 -40.47 14.22
CA GLY A 15 -14.48 -39.46 13.49
C GLY A 15 -12.97 -39.61 13.64
N SER A 16 -12.50 -40.27 14.68
CA SER A 16 -11.06 -40.45 14.93
C SER A 16 -10.39 -41.50 14.02
N PHE A 17 -11.16 -42.45 13.48
CA PHE A 17 -10.57 -43.48 12.63
C PHE A 17 -10.42 -43.11 11.16
N LEU A 18 -11.18 -42.14 10.66
CA LEU A 18 -11.06 -41.73 9.25
C LEU A 18 -10.00 -40.64 9.03
N PHE A 19 -9.54 -40.03 10.11
CA PHE A 19 -8.48 -38.98 10.03
C PHE A 19 -7.08 -39.50 10.37
N SER A 20 -6.94 -40.72 10.91
CA SER A 20 -5.62 -41.29 11.26
C SER A 20 -4.71 -41.57 10.06
N GLY A 21 -5.24 -41.56 8.83
CA GLY A 21 -4.47 -41.71 7.61
C GLY A 21 -4.12 -40.37 6.90
N LEU A 22 -4.69 -39.24 7.37
CA LEU A 22 -4.43 -37.90 6.82
C LEU A 22 -3.42 -37.11 7.62
N ASP A 23 -3.01 -37.61 8.79
CA ASP A 23 -2.13 -36.91 9.72
C ASP A 23 -0.67 -36.79 9.27
N SER A 24 -0.27 -37.37 8.17
CA SER A 24 1.15 -37.37 7.77
C SER A 24 1.53 -36.30 6.74
N LYS A 25 0.58 -35.42 6.31
CA LYS A 25 0.87 -34.36 5.33
C LYS A 25 0.12 -33.04 5.52
N MET A 26 -0.55 -32.81 6.61
CA MET A 26 -0.86 -31.42 6.98
C MET A 26 0.40 -30.79 7.57
N GLU A 27 1.36 -30.50 6.73
CA GLU A 27 2.34 -29.47 7.01
C GLU A 27 1.55 -28.25 7.47
N SER A 28 1.63 -27.92 8.76
CA SER A 28 0.93 -26.76 9.30
C SER A 28 1.42 -25.56 8.50
N LEU A 29 0.58 -25.07 7.58
CA LEU A 29 0.87 -23.86 6.81
C LEU A 29 1.13 -22.75 7.81
N ARG A 30 2.38 -22.43 8.03
CA ARG A 30 2.79 -21.30 8.85
C ARG A 30 2.63 -20.06 7.97
N TYR A 31 1.97 -19.06 8.50
CA TYR A 31 1.80 -17.77 7.85
C TYR A 31 2.64 -16.74 8.60
N ASP A 32 3.39 -15.95 7.87
CA ASP A 32 4.07 -14.79 8.38
C ASP A 32 3.32 -13.52 7.99
N LEU A 33 3.23 -12.59 8.92
CA LEU A 33 2.70 -11.25 8.65
C LEU A 33 3.82 -10.40 8.05
N LYS A 34 3.82 -10.23 6.74
CA LYS A 34 4.81 -9.41 6.03
C LYS A 34 4.30 -8.00 5.78
N LYS A 35 5.14 -7.01 6.09
CA LYS A 35 4.93 -5.62 5.68
C LYS A 35 5.46 -5.46 4.26
N ILE A 36 4.56 -5.15 3.32
CA ILE A 36 4.86 -5.07 1.89
C ILE A 36 4.69 -3.63 1.44
N LYS A 37 5.72 -3.07 0.79
CA LYS A 37 5.63 -1.77 0.15
C LYS A 37 4.85 -1.89 -1.15
N ILE A 38 3.77 -1.12 -1.26
CA ILE A 38 2.85 -1.16 -2.41
C ILE A 38 2.86 0.13 -3.22
N TYR A 39 3.49 1.21 -2.69
CA TYR A 39 3.60 2.48 -3.38
C TYR A 39 4.83 3.26 -2.91
N ASP A 40 5.47 4.01 -3.80
CA ASP A 40 6.56 4.95 -3.48
C ASP A 40 6.68 5.99 -4.59
N ASN A 41 6.13 7.18 -4.39
CA ASN A 41 6.24 8.28 -5.35
C ASN A 41 6.09 9.66 -4.70
N TYR A 42 6.31 10.72 -5.47
CA TYR A 42 6.23 12.10 -5.03
C TYR A 42 4.79 12.54 -4.77
N VAL A 43 4.61 13.30 -3.69
CA VAL A 43 3.33 13.92 -3.34
C VAL A 43 3.06 15.10 -4.27
N ARG A 44 1.83 15.21 -4.76
CA ARG A 44 1.39 16.25 -5.69
C ARG A 44 0.67 17.39 -4.96
N GLY A 45 0.67 18.58 -5.59
CA GLY A 45 0.00 19.75 -5.04
C GLY A 45 0.75 20.44 -3.90
N VAL A 46 1.96 20.03 -3.60
CA VAL A 46 2.79 20.55 -2.48
C VAL A 46 3.05 22.06 -2.60
N ASN A 47 3.15 22.58 -3.83
CA ASN A 47 3.38 24.02 -4.05
C ASN A 47 2.31 24.94 -3.44
N PHE A 48 1.07 24.44 -3.36
CA PHE A 48 -0.04 25.17 -2.76
C PHE A 48 -0.06 25.06 -1.23
N ARG A 49 0.85 24.27 -0.64
CA ARG A 49 0.93 23.93 0.79
C ARG A 49 2.29 24.22 1.40
N LYS A 50 3.09 25.10 0.78
CA LYS A 50 4.46 25.41 1.24
C LYS A 50 4.50 25.85 2.69
N LYS A 51 3.50 26.63 3.15
CA LYS A 51 3.40 27.11 4.53
C LYS A 51 3.25 25.95 5.52
N ASP A 52 2.34 25.02 5.23
CA ASP A 52 2.10 23.83 6.07
C ASP A 52 3.35 22.95 6.10
N LEU A 53 3.97 22.74 4.93
CA LEU A 53 5.19 21.97 4.79
C LEU A 53 6.34 22.52 5.65
N LEU A 54 6.54 23.84 5.63
CA LEU A 54 7.57 24.50 6.44
C LEU A 54 7.26 24.41 7.95
N THR A 55 5.97 24.49 8.31
CA THR A 55 5.53 24.42 9.70
C THR A 55 5.82 23.06 10.33
N VAL A 56 5.53 21.97 9.61
CA VAL A 56 5.68 20.62 10.17
C VAL A 56 7.08 20.05 10.05
N GLY A 57 7.89 20.55 9.10
CA GLY A 57 9.17 19.98 8.75
C GLY A 57 9.07 18.49 8.37
N LEU A 58 9.84 18.03 7.41
CA LEU A 58 9.81 16.64 6.96
C LEU A 58 11.18 15.98 7.09
N LYS A 59 11.17 14.77 7.61
CA LYS A 59 12.34 13.88 7.64
C LYS A 59 11.97 12.53 7.05
N VAL A 60 12.93 11.85 6.47
CA VAL A 60 12.75 10.47 5.99
C VAL A 60 12.28 9.58 7.13
N ASN A 61 11.33 8.69 6.84
CA ASN A 61 10.62 7.82 7.76
C ASN A 61 9.61 8.51 8.71
N ASP A 62 9.39 9.82 8.61
CA ASP A 62 8.30 10.44 9.34
C ASP A 62 6.96 9.77 8.98
N PRO A 63 6.12 9.45 9.97
CA PRO A 63 4.79 8.89 9.70
C PRO A 63 3.89 9.92 9.01
N LEU A 64 3.08 9.43 8.09
CA LEU A 64 2.10 10.22 7.36
C LEU A 64 0.72 9.59 7.49
N GLU A 65 -0.30 10.42 7.48
CA GLU A 65 -1.69 10.01 7.46
C GLU A 65 -2.23 10.07 6.03
N LEU A 66 -2.95 9.04 5.62
CA LEU A 66 -3.66 8.98 4.35
C LEU A 66 -5.15 9.07 4.60
N ILE A 67 -5.82 10.03 3.99
CA ILE A 67 -7.27 10.23 4.13
C ILE A 67 -7.92 10.24 2.76
N ARG A 68 -8.93 9.36 2.58
CA ARG A 68 -9.77 9.37 1.39
C ARG A 68 -10.59 10.66 1.34
N GLU A 69 -10.69 11.24 0.15
CA GLU A 69 -11.56 12.39 -0.14
C GLU A 69 -12.53 11.99 -1.26
N GLU A 70 -13.53 11.19 -0.89
CA GLU A 70 -14.50 10.60 -1.82
C GLU A 70 -15.32 11.66 -2.60
N GLU A 71 -15.57 12.79 -1.97
CA GLU A 71 -16.33 13.91 -2.57
C GLU A 71 -15.44 14.90 -3.35
N ASN A 72 -14.19 14.52 -3.65
CA ASN A 72 -13.32 15.39 -4.43
C ASN A 72 -13.86 15.59 -5.85
N LYS A 73 -14.09 16.84 -6.24
CA LYS A 73 -14.72 17.20 -7.52
C LYS A 73 -13.86 16.90 -8.75
N TYR A 74 -12.54 16.73 -8.56
CA TYR A 74 -11.58 16.56 -9.65
C TYR A 74 -11.09 15.13 -9.78
N ASP A 75 -11.06 14.40 -8.68
CA ASP A 75 -10.56 13.03 -8.63
C ASP A 75 -11.30 12.23 -7.55
N ARG A 76 -12.20 11.36 -7.98
CA ARG A 76 -12.97 10.50 -7.08
C ARG A 76 -12.11 9.53 -6.26
N PHE A 77 -10.87 9.29 -6.66
CA PHE A 77 -9.91 8.46 -5.95
C PHE A 77 -8.91 9.27 -5.12
N ALA A 78 -9.17 10.57 -4.93
CA ALA A 78 -8.26 11.44 -4.21
C ALA A 78 -7.92 10.91 -2.82
N ILE A 79 -6.62 10.92 -2.50
CA ILE A 79 -6.09 10.56 -1.19
C ILE A 79 -5.23 11.71 -0.71
N LYS A 80 -5.64 12.36 0.37
CA LYS A 80 -4.88 13.41 1.05
C LYS A 80 -3.71 12.80 1.81
N VAL A 81 -2.60 13.49 1.81
CA VAL A 81 -1.42 13.18 2.61
C VAL A 81 -1.28 14.25 3.69
N LEU A 82 -1.31 13.83 4.96
CA LEU A 82 -1.19 14.72 6.10
C LEU A 82 -0.03 14.32 7.00
N LYS A 83 0.48 15.29 7.76
CA LYS A 83 1.38 15.07 8.90
C LYS A 83 0.93 15.92 10.06
N ASN A 84 0.69 15.31 11.23
CA ASN A 84 0.24 15.98 12.43
C ASN A 84 -0.99 16.89 12.17
N GLY A 85 -1.94 16.40 11.36
CA GLY A 85 -3.14 17.15 10.96
C GLY A 85 -2.94 18.22 9.89
N HIS A 86 -1.71 18.52 9.46
CA HIS A 86 -1.43 19.47 8.38
C HIS A 86 -1.53 18.79 7.03
N PHE A 87 -2.33 19.36 6.15
CA PHE A 87 -2.50 18.86 4.79
C PHE A 87 -1.32 19.27 3.91
N LEU A 88 -0.61 18.29 3.36
CA LEU A 88 0.63 18.49 2.61
C LEU A 88 0.46 18.34 1.09
N GLY A 89 -0.54 17.59 0.64
CA GLY A 89 -0.79 17.33 -0.77
C GLY A 89 -1.55 16.01 -1.00
N TYR A 90 -1.48 15.50 -2.21
CA TYR A 90 -2.20 14.31 -2.64
C TYR A 90 -1.25 13.23 -3.18
N ILE A 91 -1.67 11.98 -3.07
CA ILE A 91 -1.13 10.90 -3.91
C ILE A 91 -1.39 11.27 -5.38
N ALA A 92 -0.45 10.96 -6.26
CA ALA A 92 -0.57 11.29 -7.68
C ALA A 92 -1.84 10.67 -8.29
N ALA A 93 -2.60 11.48 -9.04
CA ALA A 93 -3.77 11.01 -9.77
C ALA A 93 -3.37 9.89 -10.75
N TYR A 94 -4.28 8.96 -11.00
CA TYR A 94 -4.09 7.69 -11.75
C TYR A 94 -3.24 6.63 -11.04
N GLU A 95 -2.34 6.99 -10.13
CA GLU A 95 -1.58 6.05 -9.32
C GLU A 95 -2.31 5.73 -8.00
N ASN A 96 -3.24 6.59 -7.59
CA ASN A 96 -3.99 6.50 -6.35
C ASN A 96 -5.14 5.48 -6.39
N ILE A 97 -5.58 5.04 -7.57
CA ILE A 97 -6.79 4.21 -7.75
C ILE A 97 -6.70 2.94 -6.89
N THR A 98 -5.62 2.20 -7.00
CA THR A 98 -5.43 0.94 -6.25
C THR A 98 -5.43 1.18 -4.74
N LEU A 99 -4.73 2.23 -4.28
CA LEU A 99 -4.67 2.59 -2.86
C LEU A 99 -6.06 3.00 -2.35
N ALA A 100 -6.77 3.81 -3.12
CA ALA A 100 -8.13 4.24 -2.79
C ALA A 100 -9.08 3.05 -2.64
N LEU A 101 -9.07 2.11 -3.60
CA LEU A 101 -9.88 0.90 -3.55
C LEU A 101 -9.53 0.01 -2.35
N LEU A 102 -8.26 -0.10 -1.99
CA LEU A 102 -7.85 -0.84 -0.79
C LEU A 102 -8.38 -0.16 0.48
N MET A 103 -8.27 1.17 0.57
CA MET A 103 -8.80 1.94 1.71
C MET A 103 -10.33 1.82 1.81
N ASP A 104 -11.05 1.91 0.70
CA ASP A 104 -12.51 1.79 0.63
C ASP A 104 -12.98 0.38 1.05
N GLN A 105 -12.14 -0.64 0.92
CA GLN A 105 -12.38 -2.00 1.40
C GLN A 105 -11.91 -2.24 2.85
N GLY A 106 -11.45 -1.20 3.55
CA GLY A 106 -11.01 -1.28 4.94
C GLY A 106 -9.59 -1.84 5.14
N VAL A 107 -8.80 -1.97 4.07
CA VAL A 107 -7.41 -2.39 4.21
C VAL A 107 -6.60 -1.30 4.89
N GLN A 108 -5.92 -1.65 5.97
CA GLN A 108 -5.07 -0.71 6.69
C GLN A 108 -3.78 -0.45 5.90
N LEU A 109 -3.53 0.81 5.61
CA LEU A 109 -2.32 1.30 4.97
C LEU A 109 -1.47 2.07 5.97
N GLU A 110 -0.17 1.82 5.97
CA GLU A 110 0.81 2.59 6.73
C GLU A 110 1.61 3.45 5.73
N ALA A 111 1.72 4.75 5.99
CA ALA A 111 2.47 5.65 5.13
C ALA A 111 3.60 6.34 5.89
N SER A 112 4.70 6.60 5.19
CA SER A 112 5.82 7.38 5.72
C SER A 112 6.56 8.11 4.60
N VAL A 113 7.34 9.11 4.98
CA VAL A 113 8.20 9.84 4.04
C VAL A 113 9.32 8.93 3.56
N SER A 114 9.46 8.74 2.24
CA SER A 114 10.55 7.94 1.67
C SER A 114 11.74 8.78 1.24
N ASN A 115 11.53 10.02 0.84
CA ASN A 115 12.59 10.95 0.45
C ASN A 115 12.14 12.39 0.63
N VAL A 116 13.10 13.28 0.93
CA VAL A 116 12.88 14.74 1.00
C VAL A 116 13.93 15.42 0.13
N ILE A 117 13.48 16.28 -0.77
CA ILE A 117 14.37 17.13 -1.56
C ILE A 117 14.40 18.49 -0.87
N PRO A 118 15.57 18.98 -0.43
CA PRO A 118 15.68 20.27 0.20
C PRO A 118 15.16 21.39 -0.73
N VAL A 119 14.25 22.22 -0.21
CA VAL A 119 13.75 23.41 -0.91
C VAL A 119 14.79 24.51 -0.79
N ILE A 120 15.51 24.77 -1.86
CA ILE A 120 16.59 25.79 -1.89
C ILE A 120 16.02 27.17 -2.21
N ASP A 121 14.89 27.24 -2.92
CA ASP A 121 14.24 28.48 -3.33
C ASP A 121 12.73 28.39 -3.18
N GLU A 122 12.17 29.18 -2.25
CA GLU A 122 10.73 29.21 -1.98
C GLU A 122 9.89 29.76 -3.15
N LYS A 123 10.50 30.52 -4.06
CA LYS A 123 9.83 31.12 -5.22
C LYS A 123 9.74 30.16 -6.40
N LYS A 124 10.58 29.13 -6.43
CA LYS A 124 10.60 28.17 -7.51
C LYS A 124 9.44 27.19 -7.41
N TYR A 125 8.77 26.95 -8.52
CA TYR A 125 7.80 25.84 -8.62
C TYR A 125 8.54 24.51 -8.51
N LEU A 126 8.12 23.66 -7.59
CA LEU A 126 8.77 22.39 -7.32
C LEU A 126 7.76 21.24 -7.49
N ASP A 127 7.93 20.44 -8.52
CA ASP A 127 7.10 19.26 -8.73
C ASP A 127 7.42 18.13 -7.75
N LYS A 128 8.67 18.09 -7.30
CA LYS A 128 9.21 17.03 -6.46
C LYS A 128 9.80 17.65 -5.20
N VAL A 129 9.08 17.61 -4.09
CA VAL A 129 9.55 18.10 -2.79
C VAL A 129 9.81 16.94 -1.84
N PHE A 130 8.85 16.03 -1.71
CA PHE A 130 9.01 14.82 -0.94
C PHE A 130 8.20 13.68 -1.55
N SER A 131 8.59 12.48 -1.25
CA SER A 131 7.88 11.27 -1.66
C SER A 131 7.33 10.52 -0.45
N VAL A 132 6.23 9.81 -0.70
CA VAL A 132 5.57 8.96 0.27
C VAL A 132 5.71 7.51 -0.15
N GLN A 133 6.07 6.66 0.80
CA GLN A 133 5.98 5.21 0.65
C GLN A 133 4.79 4.69 1.44
N VAL A 134 4.06 3.74 0.86
CA VAL A 134 2.89 3.14 1.48
C VAL A 134 3.09 1.64 1.59
N PHE A 135 2.72 1.10 2.73
CA PHE A 135 2.82 -0.31 3.06
C PHE A 135 1.46 -0.87 3.47
N THR A 136 1.29 -2.15 3.22
CA THR A 136 0.23 -2.96 3.82
C THR A 136 0.83 -4.20 4.48
N LYS A 137 0.06 -4.84 5.38
CA LYS A 137 0.44 -6.10 6.01
C LYS A 137 -0.36 -7.23 5.39
N LEU A 138 0.33 -8.23 4.87
CA LEU A 138 -0.28 -9.43 4.29
C LEU A 138 0.20 -10.69 5.03
N LEU A 139 -0.74 -11.62 5.25
CA LEU A 139 -0.41 -12.97 5.66
C LEU A 139 0.14 -13.72 4.44
N VAL A 140 1.39 -14.12 4.51
CA VAL A 140 2.07 -14.84 3.42
C VAL A 140 2.38 -16.24 3.92
N PRO A 141 2.09 -17.31 3.14
CA PRO A 141 2.54 -18.65 3.49
C PRO A 141 4.05 -18.65 3.69
N PHE A 142 4.51 -19.35 4.72
CA PHE A 142 5.94 -19.55 4.95
C PHE A 142 6.49 -20.48 3.86
N THR A 143 6.79 -19.93 2.71
CA THR A 143 7.59 -20.57 1.68
C THR A 143 8.99 -19.97 1.74
N HIS A 144 10.03 -20.79 1.62
CA HIS A 144 11.41 -20.34 1.46
C HIS A 144 11.56 -19.59 0.11
N ILE A 145 10.90 -18.43 0.00
CA ILE A 145 11.14 -17.52 -1.11
C ILE A 145 12.25 -16.58 -0.60
N GLU A 146 13.45 -16.76 -1.12
CA GLU A 146 14.48 -15.72 -1.02
C GLU A 146 13.87 -14.44 -1.56
N THR A 147 13.56 -13.51 -0.66
CA THR A 147 13.15 -12.16 -1.05
C THR A 147 14.37 -11.50 -1.68
N THR A 148 14.47 -11.61 -2.99
CA THR A 148 15.32 -10.67 -3.73
C THR A 148 14.85 -9.27 -3.34
N ASN A 149 15.76 -8.47 -2.79
CA ASN A 149 15.54 -7.07 -2.49
C ASN A 149 15.27 -6.34 -3.81
N LEU A 150 14.03 -6.38 -4.26
CA LEU A 150 13.56 -5.55 -5.35
C LEU A 150 13.67 -4.11 -4.86
N LYS A 151 14.73 -3.43 -5.25
CA LYS A 151 14.81 -1.97 -5.18
C LYS A 151 13.72 -1.44 -6.11
N THR A 152 12.53 -1.24 -5.57
CA THR A 152 11.45 -0.61 -6.31
C THR A 152 11.89 0.81 -6.63
N LYS A 153 12.21 1.08 -7.88
CA LYS A 153 12.39 2.45 -8.37
C LYS A 153 11.05 3.17 -8.24
N ARG A 154 11.08 4.47 -7.93
CA ARG A 154 9.88 5.29 -7.99
C ARG A 154 9.39 5.35 -9.44
N ALA A 155 8.08 5.41 -9.64
CA ALA A 155 7.50 5.49 -10.97
C ALA A 155 8.05 6.69 -11.76
N ASP A 156 8.24 7.83 -11.10
CA ASP A 156 8.80 9.04 -11.72
C ASP A 156 10.32 9.00 -11.99
N ASP A 157 11.03 8.02 -11.42
CA ASP A 157 12.47 7.82 -11.63
C ASP A 157 12.73 6.78 -12.74
N VAL A 158 11.68 6.06 -13.16
CA VAL A 158 11.75 5.19 -14.33
C VAL A 158 11.56 6.07 -15.55
N GLU A 159 12.53 6.06 -16.47
CA GLU A 159 12.34 6.65 -17.81
C GLU A 159 11.09 6.03 -18.42
N ASP A 160 10.10 6.86 -18.70
CA ASP A 160 8.84 6.40 -19.26
C ASP A 160 9.04 5.99 -20.72
N VAL A 161 9.37 4.72 -20.91
CA VAL A 161 9.60 4.13 -22.24
C VAL A 161 8.36 4.29 -23.12
N TYR A 162 7.16 4.38 -22.52
CA TYR A 162 5.90 4.55 -23.24
C TYR A 162 5.66 5.98 -23.70
N ARG A 163 6.22 7.00 -23.04
CA ARG A 163 6.11 8.39 -23.48
C ARG A 163 7.07 8.75 -24.60
N LYS A 164 8.21 8.04 -24.72
CA LYS A 164 9.16 8.23 -25.82
C LYS A 164 8.70 7.59 -27.13
N GLY A 165 7.74 6.67 -27.12
CA GLY A 165 7.19 5.99 -28.30
C GLY A 165 6.13 6.78 -29.07
N GLY A 166 5.81 8.01 -28.69
CA GLY A 166 4.72 8.82 -29.24
C GLY A 166 5.08 9.68 -30.45
N VAL A 167 6.13 9.38 -31.19
CA VAL A 167 6.37 10.01 -32.52
C VAL A 167 6.97 8.97 -33.44
N MET A 168 6.11 8.15 -34.05
CA MET A 168 6.36 7.66 -35.40
C MET A 168 5.32 8.31 -36.30
N VAL A 169 5.76 9.29 -37.03
CA VAL A 169 5.14 9.80 -38.26
C VAL A 169 5.45 8.81 -39.36
#